data_17ead8831b1445f837d8c453eb95ea30
#
_entry.id   17ead8831b1445f837d8c453eb95ea30
#
_cell.length_a   1.000
_cell.length_b   1.000
_cell.length_c   1.000
_cell.angle_alpha   90.00
_cell.angle_beta   90.00
_cell.angle_gamma   90.00
#
_symmetry.space_group_name_H-M   'P 1'
#
loop_
_entity.id
_entity.type
_entity.pdbx_description
1 polymer ?
#
loop_
_entity_poly.entity_id
_entity_poly.type
_entity_poly.pdbx_seq_one_letter_code
_entity_poly.pdbx_strand_id
1 'polypeptide(L)'
;MRTQSYIVECRTVNVMSIASAGLRAATLGVQAAASNVARLPVVDATRIGVAQTAVAGGGVDASLVETGADPAAPVSDLLAAKEAVLAFAANATLIRRSDQMLGALLDERA
;
A
#
# COMPACT_ATOMS: atom_id res chain seq x y z
N MET A 1 25.03 -11.43 17.38
CA MET A 1 25.82 -10.53 16.54
C MET A 1 25.39 -10.56 15.09
N ARG A 2 25.16 -11.71 14.51
CA ARG A 2 24.58 -11.81 13.18
C ARG A 2 23.21 -11.14 13.08
N THR A 3 22.43 -11.21 14.14
CA THR A 3 21.09 -10.64 14.19
C THR A 3 21.10 -9.11 14.05
N GLN A 4 22.10 -8.43 14.62
CA GLN A 4 22.21 -6.99 14.52
C GLN A 4 22.61 -6.52 13.12
N SER A 5 23.51 -7.25 12.46
CA SER A 5 23.88 -6.96 11.08
C SER A 5 22.69 -7.10 10.13
N TYR A 6 21.91 -8.14 10.30
CA TYR A 6 20.68 -8.33 9.51
C TYR A 6 19.68 -7.21 9.73
N ILE A 7 19.50 -6.76 10.98
CA ILE A 7 18.57 -5.68 11.29
C ILE A 7 19.03 -4.37 10.65
N VAL A 8 20.31 -4.07 10.66
CA VAL A 8 20.84 -2.84 10.07
C VAL A 8 20.73 -2.88 8.54
N GLU A 9 21.07 -3.99 7.91
CA GLU A 9 20.90 -4.16 6.47
C GLU A 9 19.44 -4.09 6.05
N CYS A 10 18.55 -4.72 6.80
CA CYS A 10 17.12 -4.65 6.57
C CYS A 10 16.59 -3.22 6.68
N ARG A 11 17.12 -2.41 7.57
CA ARG A 11 16.68 -1.01 7.73
C ARG A 11 17.02 -0.16 6.52
N THR A 12 18.20 -0.35 5.93
CA THR A 12 18.63 0.46 4.79
C THR A 12 17.88 0.11 3.50
N VAL A 13 17.53 -1.15 3.31
CA VAL A 13 16.81 -1.63 2.10
C VAL A 13 15.29 -1.53 2.28
N ASN A 14 14.82 -1.68 3.52
CA ASN A 14 13.39 -1.84 3.80
C ASN A 14 12.54 -0.60 3.56
N VAL A 15 13.08 0.61 3.68
CA VAL A 15 12.28 1.83 3.50
C VAL A 15 11.67 1.85 2.10
N MET A 16 12.48 1.61 1.07
CA MET A 16 12.00 1.58 -0.31
C MET A 16 11.09 0.38 -0.58
N SER A 17 11.46 -0.77 -0.04
CA SER A 17 10.69 -2.00 -0.16
C SER A 17 9.32 -1.88 0.51
N ILE A 18 9.27 -1.34 1.72
CA ILE A 18 8.04 -1.14 2.47
C ILE A 18 7.15 -0.12 1.75
N ALA A 19 7.74 0.99 1.29
CA ALA A 19 6.99 2.01 0.56
C ALA A 19 6.42 1.48 -0.75
N SER A 20 7.20 0.68 -1.49
CA SER A 20 6.73 0.04 -2.72
C SER A 20 5.58 -0.93 -2.47
N ALA A 21 5.69 -1.72 -1.40
CA ALA A 21 4.61 -2.62 -0.99
C ALA A 21 3.35 -1.84 -0.63
N GLY A 22 3.51 -0.72 0.06
CA GLY A 22 2.41 0.18 0.39
C GLY A 22 1.74 0.77 -0.85
N LEU A 23 2.52 1.15 -1.87
CA LEU A 23 1.99 1.64 -3.14
C LEU A 23 1.14 0.57 -3.85
N ARG A 24 1.64 -0.67 -3.88
CA ARG A 24 0.89 -1.78 -4.48
C ARG A 24 -0.40 -2.06 -3.74
N ALA A 25 -0.35 -2.09 -2.41
CA ALA A 25 -1.54 -2.31 -1.59
C ALA A 25 -2.57 -1.20 -1.82
N ALA A 26 -2.13 0.06 -1.89
CA ALA A 26 -3.01 1.20 -2.16
C ALA A 26 -3.63 1.12 -3.56
N THR A 27 -2.85 0.71 -4.56
CA THR A 27 -3.35 0.51 -5.93
C THR A 27 -4.45 -0.55 -5.96
N LEU A 28 -4.23 -1.68 -5.29
CA LEU A 28 -5.25 -2.73 -5.19
C LEU A 28 -6.50 -2.22 -4.45
N GLY A 29 -6.32 -1.37 -3.44
CA GLY A 29 -7.44 -0.76 -2.72
C GLY A 29 -8.31 0.08 -3.63
N VAL A 30 -7.70 0.92 -4.48
CA VAL A 30 -8.44 1.74 -5.45
C VAL A 30 -9.14 0.85 -6.47
N GLN A 31 -8.46 -0.18 -6.97
CA GLN A 31 -9.04 -1.11 -7.93
C GLN A 31 -10.25 -1.85 -7.35
N ALA A 32 -10.14 -2.31 -6.11
CA ALA A 32 -11.24 -3.00 -5.44
C ALA A 32 -12.44 -2.08 -5.26
N ALA A 33 -12.20 -0.86 -4.77
CA ALA A 33 -13.27 0.11 -4.58
C ALA A 33 -13.94 0.49 -5.89
N ALA A 34 -13.15 0.75 -6.94
CA ALA A 34 -13.68 1.09 -8.25
C ALA A 34 -14.50 -0.05 -8.86
N SER A 35 -14.03 -1.28 -8.72
CA SER A 35 -14.73 -2.46 -9.19
C SER A 35 -16.07 -2.63 -8.47
N ASN A 36 -16.08 -2.43 -7.15
CA ASN A 36 -17.31 -2.54 -6.37
C ASN A 36 -18.32 -1.48 -6.77
N VAL A 37 -17.89 -0.25 -6.98
CA VAL A 37 -18.78 0.84 -7.42
C VAL A 37 -19.35 0.53 -8.81
N ALA A 38 -18.51 0.04 -9.71
CA ALA A 38 -18.94 -0.30 -11.07
C ALA A 38 -19.97 -1.45 -11.09
N ARG A 39 -19.92 -2.34 -10.12
CA ARG A 39 -20.81 -3.50 -10.04
C ARG A 39 -22.05 -3.27 -9.21
N LEU A 40 -22.21 -2.10 -8.59
CA LEU A 40 -23.38 -1.80 -7.76
C LEU A 40 -24.72 -2.10 -8.43
N PRO A 41 -24.95 -1.74 -9.71
CA PRO A 41 -26.23 -2.01 -10.34
C PRO A 41 -26.43 -3.48 -10.73
N VAL A 42 -25.42 -4.33 -10.61
CA VAL A 42 -25.52 -5.75 -10.96
C VAL A 42 -26.01 -6.53 -9.74
N VAL A 43 -27.14 -7.22 -9.88
CA VAL A 43 -27.70 -8.05 -8.82
C VAL A 43 -26.79 -9.25 -8.60
N ASP A 44 -26.50 -9.56 -7.33
CA ASP A 44 -25.65 -10.69 -6.93
C ASP A 44 -24.19 -10.59 -7.41
N ALA A 45 -23.71 -9.40 -7.78
CA ALA A 45 -22.31 -9.19 -8.10
C ALA A 45 -21.44 -9.41 -6.86
N THR A 46 -20.35 -10.15 -7.03
CA THR A 46 -19.41 -10.42 -5.96
C THR A 46 -18.63 -9.16 -5.63
N ARG A 47 -18.58 -8.78 -4.38
CA ARG A 47 -17.75 -7.68 -3.92
C ARG A 47 -16.33 -8.18 -3.68
N ILE A 48 -15.38 -7.31 -3.90
CA ILE A 48 -13.97 -7.62 -3.64
C ILE A 48 -13.37 -6.63 -2.64
N GLY A 49 -12.40 -7.12 -1.90
CA GLY A 49 -11.65 -6.31 -0.95
C GLY A 49 -10.17 -6.65 -1.05
N VAL A 50 -9.38 -5.98 -0.25
CA VAL A 50 -7.95 -6.22 -0.19
C VAL A 50 -7.61 -6.86 1.14
N ALA A 51 -6.99 -8.04 1.08
CA ALA A 51 -6.41 -8.68 2.25
C ALA A 51 -4.93 -8.34 2.30
N GLN A 52 -4.47 -7.90 3.45
CA GLN A 52 -3.08 -7.53 3.65
C GLN A 52 -2.48 -8.40 4.74
N THR A 53 -1.30 -8.94 4.47
CA THR A 53 -0.56 -9.75 5.42
C THR A 53 0.81 -9.15 5.63
N ALA A 54 1.25 -9.07 6.88
CA ALA A 54 2.58 -8.59 7.18
C ALA A 54 3.62 -9.59 6.68
N VAL A 55 4.67 -9.06 6.06
CA VAL A 55 5.75 -9.88 5.51
C VAL A 55 6.95 -9.82 6.44
N ALA A 56 7.59 -10.97 6.65
CA ALA A 56 8.84 -11.02 7.39
C ALA A 56 9.88 -10.15 6.67
N GLY A 57 10.51 -9.25 7.42
CA GLY A 57 11.43 -8.28 6.83
C GLY A 57 10.82 -6.91 6.55
N GLY A 58 9.53 -6.74 6.78
CA GLY A 58 8.83 -5.47 6.65
C GLY A 58 7.96 -5.38 5.40
N GLY A 59 6.96 -4.51 5.49
CA GLY A 59 6.01 -4.33 4.40
C GLY A 59 4.80 -5.24 4.50
N VAL A 60 3.96 -5.15 3.49
CA VAL A 60 2.73 -5.95 3.42
C VAL A 60 2.64 -6.63 2.05
N ASP A 61 2.06 -7.81 2.07
CA ASP A 61 1.64 -8.50 0.86
C ASP A 61 0.13 -8.35 0.76
N ALA A 62 -0.33 -7.79 -0.36
CA ALA A 62 -1.74 -7.48 -0.56
C ALA A 62 -2.29 -8.30 -1.71
N SER A 63 -3.50 -8.81 -1.53
CA SER A 63 -4.19 -9.57 -2.56
C SER A 63 -5.67 -9.22 -2.57
N LEU A 64 -6.30 -9.41 -3.73
CA LEU A 64 -7.74 -9.23 -3.86
C LEU A 64 -8.46 -10.49 -3.38
N VAL A 65 -9.48 -10.29 -2.57
CA VAL A 65 -10.29 -11.37 -2.01
C VAL A 65 -11.76 -11.04 -2.18
N GLU A 66 -12.59 -12.07 -2.21
CA GLU A 66 -14.05 -11.90 -2.23
C GLU A 66 -14.52 -11.51 -0.84
N THR A 67 -15.44 -10.57 -0.80
CA THR A 67 -16.05 -10.11 0.46
C THR A 67 -17.57 -10.21 0.37
N GLY A 68 -18.21 -10.20 1.54
CA GLY A 68 -19.65 -10.21 1.61
C GLY A 68 -20.29 -8.87 1.25
N ALA A 69 -21.60 -8.85 1.21
CA ALA A 69 -22.37 -7.64 0.96
C ALA A 69 -22.10 -6.59 2.02
N ASP A 70 -22.06 -5.33 1.59
CA ASP A 70 -21.84 -4.19 2.47
C ASP A 70 -23.05 -3.26 2.41
N PRO A 71 -23.83 -3.16 3.51
CA PRO A 71 -25.00 -2.29 3.51
C PRO A 71 -24.65 -0.80 3.45
N ALA A 72 -23.40 -0.42 3.74
CA ALA A 72 -22.94 0.96 3.66
C ALA A 72 -22.44 1.36 2.26
N ALA A 73 -22.43 0.45 1.30
CA ALA A 73 -22.04 0.77 -0.08
C ALA A 73 -23.09 1.69 -0.72
N PRO A 74 -22.70 2.65 -1.58
CA PRO A 74 -21.33 2.90 -2.11
C PRO A 74 -20.48 3.82 -1.25
N VAL A 75 -20.97 4.32 -0.13
CA VAL A 75 -20.25 5.28 0.71
C VAL A 75 -18.96 4.67 1.25
N SER A 76 -19.03 3.43 1.71
CA SER A 76 -17.86 2.71 2.20
C SER A 76 -16.80 2.53 1.10
N ASP A 77 -17.23 2.30 -0.12
CA ASP A 77 -16.31 2.14 -1.26
C ASP A 77 -15.61 3.46 -1.59
N LEU A 78 -16.33 4.56 -1.58
CA LEU A 78 -15.75 5.89 -1.82
C LEU A 78 -14.76 6.26 -0.71
N LEU A 79 -15.10 5.95 0.52
CA LEU A 79 -14.21 6.19 1.65
C LEU A 79 -12.94 5.35 1.55
N ALA A 80 -13.09 4.07 1.21
CA ALA A 80 -11.96 3.17 1.02
C ALA A 80 -11.05 3.64 -0.12
N ALA A 81 -11.64 4.12 -1.22
CA ALA A 81 -10.87 4.68 -2.33
C ALA A 81 -10.08 5.92 -1.89
N LYS A 82 -10.70 6.78 -1.10
CA LYS A 82 -10.03 7.99 -0.62
C LYS A 82 -8.89 7.65 0.32
N GLU A 83 -9.09 6.70 1.22
CA GLU A 83 -8.04 6.20 2.11
C GLU A 83 -6.87 5.62 1.32
N ALA A 84 -7.17 4.84 0.27
CA ALA A 84 -6.15 4.24 -0.58
C ALA A 84 -5.34 5.30 -1.33
N VAL A 85 -5.98 6.35 -1.83
CA VAL A 85 -5.29 7.47 -2.50
C VAL A 85 -4.38 8.20 -1.52
N LEU A 86 -4.84 8.43 -0.29
CA LEU A 86 -4.00 9.06 0.74
C LEU A 86 -2.81 8.18 1.12
N ALA A 87 -3.02 6.88 1.25
CA ALA A 87 -1.94 5.94 1.53
C ALA A 87 -0.92 5.91 0.39
N PHE A 88 -1.38 5.94 -0.86
CA PHE A 88 -0.51 6.02 -2.02
C PHE A 88 0.34 7.28 -1.99
N ALA A 89 -0.28 8.43 -1.74
CA ALA A 89 0.42 9.71 -1.66
C ALA A 89 1.46 9.73 -0.53
N ALA A 90 1.13 9.16 0.62
CA ALA A 90 2.05 9.06 1.76
C ALA A 90 3.27 8.19 1.42
N ASN A 91 3.05 7.04 0.79
CA ASN A 91 4.14 6.15 0.40
C ASN A 91 5.01 6.76 -0.70
N ALA A 92 4.41 7.45 -1.66
CA ALA A 92 5.15 8.17 -2.71
C ALA A 92 6.01 9.29 -2.11
N THR A 93 5.50 10.01 -1.12
CA THR A 93 6.26 11.02 -0.40
C THR A 93 7.46 10.42 0.33
N LEU A 94 7.26 9.27 0.95
CA LEU A 94 8.34 8.56 1.64
C LEU A 94 9.48 8.20 0.68
N ILE A 95 9.15 7.70 -0.50
CA ILE A 95 10.14 7.38 -1.54
C ILE A 95 10.90 8.64 -1.96
N ARG A 96 10.17 9.72 -2.20
CA ARG A 96 10.78 10.99 -2.61
C ARG A 96 11.72 11.53 -1.54
N ARG A 97 11.33 11.47 -0.27
CA ARG A 97 12.17 11.91 0.84
C ARG A 97 13.43 11.06 0.95
N SER A 98 13.29 9.77 0.75
CA SER A 98 14.43 8.86 0.76
C SER A 98 15.45 9.22 -0.34
N ASP A 99 14.95 9.49 -1.54
CA ASP A 99 15.81 9.92 -2.65
C ASP A 99 16.49 11.25 -2.37
N GLN A 100 15.77 12.20 -1.79
CA GLN A 100 16.33 13.51 -1.42
C GLN A 100 17.44 13.37 -0.37
N MET A 101 17.25 12.49 0.60
CA MET A 101 18.26 12.23 1.62
C MET A 101 19.52 11.64 1.01
N LEU A 102 19.39 10.69 0.10
CA LEU A 102 20.51 10.10 -0.61
C LEU A 102 21.24 11.13 -1.47
N GLY A 103 20.48 11.97 -2.17
CA GLY A 103 21.04 13.05 -2.98
C GLY A 103 21.83 14.04 -2.15
N ALA A 104 21.32 14.44 -1.00
CA ALA A 104 21.99 15.36 -0.09
C ALA A 104 23.31 14.78 0.44
N LEU A 105 23.32 13.49 0.74
CA LEU A 105 24.54 12.81 1.20
C LEU A 105 25.61 12.76 0.11
N LEU A 106 25.20 12.55 -1.14
CA LEU A 106 26.12 12.53 -2.27
C LEU A 106 26.68 13.92 -2.58
N ASP A 107 25.85 14.94 -2.50
CA ASP A 107 26.24 16.32 -2.78
C ASP A 107 27.25 16.84 -1.74
N GLU A 108 27.15 16.40 -0.51
CA GLU A 108 28.09 16.85 0.55
C GLU A 108 29.49 16.35 0.33
N ARG A 109 29.66 15.31 -0.48
CA ARG A 109 31.00 14.79 -0.82
C ARG A 109 31.66 15.50 -2.00
N ALA A 110 30.85 16.16 -2.77
CA ALA A 110 31.33 16.91 -3.91
C ALA A 110 31.74 18.32 -3.47
#